data_077bcf064aef0c8baaa8b970e2e59b62
#
_entry.id   077bcf064aef0c8baaa8b970e2e59b62
#
_cell.length_a   1.000
_cell.length_b   1.000
_cell.length_c   1.000
_cell.angle_alpha   90.00
_cell.angle_beta   90.00
_cell.angle_gamma   90.00
#
_symmetry.space_group_name_H-M   'P 1'
#
loop_
_entity.id
_entity.type
_entity.pdbx_description
1 polymer ?
#
loop_
_entity_poly.entity_id
_entity_poly.type
_entity_poly.pdbx_seq_one_letter_code
_entity_poly.pdbx_strand_id
1 'polypeptide(L)'
;MNKNTEIFGIDISKDVFDVYSHQKGHQSFKNDAQGFKSFLKVITKDALVVMEATGYYHYLFAQFLHKKKVQVSVVNPLSVKRFIQMKLAKVKTDKSDAKAICEYGQMNEVPLYTALTDVQAECLQLFRLLDNYLKKRTQTKNKKHGEEVLGIPSKYVYGSLKRDLKHLDKEIGGIEARLLELVKQDQQHQLTLLKSIPGMGMKTA
;
A
#
# COMPACT_ATOMS: atom_id res chain seq x y z
N MET A 1 -6.06 -12.85 -21.69
CA MET A 1 -7.39 -12.73 -21.02
C MET A 1 -8.47 -13.24 -21.94
N ASN A 2 -9.46 -13.94 -21.39
CA ASN A 2 -10.63 -14.37 -22.16
C ASN A 2 -11.40 -13.12 -22.63
N LYS A 3 -11.72 -13.00 -23.92
CA LYS A 3 -12.37 -11.81 -24.50
C LYS A 3 -13.74 -11.45 -23.89
N ASN A 4 -14.30 -12.30 -23.04
CA ASN A 4 -15.61 -12.15 -22.40
C ASN A 4 -15.57 -11.87 -20.89
N THR A 5 -14.40 -11.65 -20.28
CA THR A 5 -14.30 -11.35 -18.84
C THR A 5 -14.80 -9.94 -18.57
N GLU A 6 -15.87 -9.81 -17.76
CA GLU A 6 -16.34 -8.51 -17.30
C GLU A 6 -15.35 -7.90 -16.33
N ILE A 7 -14.96 -6.63 -16.55
CA ILE A 7 -14.03 -5.91 -15.71
C ILE A 7 -14.76 -4.86 -14.89
N PHE A 8 -14.52 -4.90 -13.58
CA PHE A 8 -15.01 -3.90 -12.63
C PHE A 8 -13.84 -3.04 -12.17
N GLY A 9 -13.86 -1.75 -12.47
CA GLY A 9 -12.94 -0.77 -11.93
C GLY A 9 -13.48 -0.23 -10.61
N ILE A 10 -12.61 -0.13 -9.62
CA ILE A 10 -12.98 0.31 -8.27
C ILE A 10 -12.07 1.44 -7.82
N ASP A 11 -12.68 2.58 -7.52
CA ASP A 11 -12.09 3.65 -6.73
C ASP A 11 -12.53 3.52 -5.26
N ILE A 12 -11.58 3.42 -4.33
CA ILE A 12 -11.87 3.08 -2.94
C ILE A 12 -11.39 4.18 -1.99
N SER A 13 -12.29 4.60 -1.10
CA SER A 13 -12.05 5.57 -0.04
C SER A 13 -12.27 4.94 1.34
N LYS A 14 -12.16 5.75 2.38
CA LYS A 14 -12.34 5.31 3.77
C LYS A 14 -13.72 4.70 4.01
N ASP A 15 -14.78 5.37 3.55
CA ASP A 15 -16.16 5.07 3.93
C ASP A 15 -16.95 4.38 2.81
N VAL A 16 -16.54 4.60 1.56
CA VAL A 16 -17.24 4.09 0.38
C VAL A 16 -16.24 3.62 -0.68
N PHE A 17 -16.71 2.77 -1.59
CA PHE A 17 -16.03 2.48 -2.83
C PHE A 17 -17.00 2.60 -4.02
N ASP A 18 -16.52 3.25 -5.05
CA ASP A 18 -17.20 3.46 -6.30
C ASP A 18 -16.77 2.40 -7.31
N VAL A 19 -17.75 1.83 -8.00
CA VAL A 19 -17.57 0.72 -8.91
C VAL A 19 -18.08 1.12 -10.28
N TYR A 20 -17.35 0.74 -11.31
CA TYR A 20 -17.81 0.88 -12.67
C TYR A 20 -17.54 -0.40 -13.48
N SER A 21 -18.54 -0.85 -14.25
CA SER A 21 -18.34 -1.78 -15.37
C SER A 21 -19.10 -1.29 -16.59
N HIS A 22 -18.69 -1.70 -17.80
CA HIS A 22 -19.41 -1.30 -19.02
C HIS A 22 -20.82 -1.86 -19.09
N GLN A 23 -21.06 -3.03 -18.48
CA GLN A 23 -22.38 -3.67 -18.53
C GLN A 23 -23.35 -3.12 -17.48
N LYS A 24 -22.83 -2.74 -16.28
CA LYS A 24 -23.68 -2.37 -15.13
C LYS A 24 -23.60 -0.90 -14.75
N GLY A 25 -22.76 -0.11 -15.44
CA GLY A 25 -22.57 1.29 -15.16
C GLY A 25 -21.90 1.55 -13.81
N HIS A 26 -22.17 2.71 -13.25
CA HIS A 26 -21.61 3.15 -11.98
C HIS A 26 -22.54 2.76 -10.81
N GLN A 27 -21.93 2.27 -9.73
CA GLN A 27 -22.57 1.96 -8.45
C GLN A 27 -21.64 2.34 -7.31
N SER A 28 -22.20 2.62 -6.14
CA SER A 28 -21.42 2.94 -4.93
C SER A 28 -21.83 2.02 -3.78
N PHE A 29 -20.86 1.61 -2.97
CA PHE A 29 -21.05 0.71 -1.83
C PHE A 29 -20.27 1.23 -0.62
N LYS A 30 -20.72 0.88 0.58
CA LYS A 30 -19.97 1.16 1.81
C LYS A 30 -18.71 0.30 1.87
N ASN A 31 -17.61 0.90 2.32
CA ASN A 31 -16.33 0.19 2.52
C ASN A 31 -16.35 -0.58 3.86
N ASP A 32 -17.29 -1.51 3.98
CA ASP A 32 -17.48 -2.38 5.13
C ASP A 32 -17.90 -3.81 4.72
N ALA A 33 -17.99 -4.71 5.68
CA ALA A 33 -18.35 -6.11 5.43
C ALA A 33 -19.72 -6.28 4.76
N GLN A 34 -20.67 -5.35 4.97
CA GLN A 34 -22.00 -5.41 4.34
C GLN A 34 -21.93 -4.94 2.89
N GLY A 35 -21.20 -3.85 2.61
CA GLY A 35 -20.97 -3.37 1.25
C GLY A 35 -20.21 -4.39 0.41
N PHE A 36 -19.22 -5.09 0.98
CA PHE A 36 -18.51 -6.17 0.29
C PHE A 36 -19.43 -7.32 -0.11
N LYS A 37 -20.34 -7.73 0.79
CA LYS A 37 -21.35 -8.77 0.48
C LYS A 37 -22.36 -8.29 -0.58
N SER A 38 -22.74 -7.01 -0.55
CA SER A 38 -23.64 -6.41 -1.53
C SER A 38 -23.01 -6.37 -2.92
N PHE A 39 -21.75 -5.95 -3.00
CA PHE A 39 -20.99 -5.97 -4.25
C PHE A 39 -20.84 -7.38 -4.83
N LEU A 40 -20.59 -8.38 -3.97
CA LEU A 40 -20.46 -9.78 -4.42
C LEU A 40 -21.72 -10.33 -5.12
N LYS A 41 -22.89 -9.77 -4.83
CA LYS A 41 -24.14 -10.13 -5.52
C LYS A 41 -24.27 -9.50 -6.93
N VAL A 42 -23.47 -8.47 -7.18
CA VAL A 42 -23.49 -7.71 -8.44
C VAL A 42 -22.51 -8.28 -9.47
N ILE A 43 -21.36 -8.78 -9.02
CA ILE A 43 -20.30 -9.27 -9.92
C ILE A 43 -20.69 -10.60 -10.59
N THR A 44 -20.19 -10.82 -11.80
CA THR A 44 -20.28 -12.10 -12.50
C THR A 44 -19.22 -13.08 -12.00
N LYS A 45 -19.45 -14.39 -12.19
CA LYS A 45 -18.58 -15.45 -11.68
C LYS A 45 -17.12 -15.33 -12.16
N ASP A 46 -16.92 -14.89 -13.41
CA ASP A 46 -15.61 -14.79 -14.06
C ASP A 46 -15.12 -13.34 -14.16
N ALA A 47 -15.64 -12.45 -13.30
CA ALA A 47 -15.26 -11.06 -13.28
C ALA A 47 -13.82 -10.85 -12.82
N LEU A 48 -13.15 -9.87 -13.40
CA LEU A 48 -11.90 -9.30 -12.90
C LEU A 48 -12.19 -7.97 -12.21
N VAL A 49 -11.84 -7.87 -10.95
CA VAL A 49 -11.97 -6.65 -10.16
C VAL A 49 -10.62 -5.95 -10.11
N VAL A 50 -10.53 -4.74 -10.65
CA VAL A 50 -9.32 -3.93 -10.66
C VAL A 50 -9.53 -2.74 -9.73
N MET A 51 -8.63 -2.54 -8.78
CA MET A 51 -8.68 -1.44 -7.82
C MET A 51 -7.33 -0.76 -7.67
N GLU A 52 -7.36 0.52 -7.37
CA GLU A 52 -6.15 1.30 -7.09
C GLU A 52 -5.70 1.12 -5.64
N ALA A 53 -4.38 1.02 -5.42
CA ALA A 53 -3.78 0.90 -4.09
C ALA A 53 -3.78 2.26 -3.36
N THR A 54 -4.95 2.84 -3.09
CA THR A 54 -5.09 4.10 -2.36
C THR A 54 -4.97 3.88 -0.86
N GLY A 55 -3.84 4.24 -0.28
CA GLY A 55 -3.57 4.05 1.15
C GLY A 55 -3.75 2.59 1.59
N TYR A 56 -4.53 2.38 2.67
CA TYR A 56 -4.82 1.05 3.24
C TYR A 56 -6.25 0.57 2.97
N TYR A 57 -7.09 1.41 2.37
CA TYR A 57 -8.54 1.18 2.32
C TYR A 57 -8.93 -0.01 1.43
N HIS A 58 -8.12 -0.32 0.42
CA HIS A 58 -8.34 -1.46 -0.49
C HIS A 58 -8.05 -2.83 0.14
N TYR A 59 -7.25 -2.88 1.22
CA TYR A 59 -6.66 -4.13 1.71
C TYR A 59 -7.70 -5.16 2.16
N LEU A 60 -8.64 -4.77 3.03
CA LEU A 60 -9.69 -5.67 3.53
C LEU A 60 -10.60 -6.17 2.42
N PHE A 61 -10.91 -5.28 1.47
CA PHE A 61 -11.77 -5.63 0.34
C PHE A 61 -11.08 -6.60 -0.63
N ALA A 62 -9.82 -6.34 -0.99
CA ALA A 62 -9.03 -7.25 -1.82
C ALA A 62 -8.90 -8.65 -1.18
N GLN A 63 -8.61 -8.72 0.12
CA GLN A 63 -8.58 -9.98 0.85
C GLN A 63 -9.93 -10.70 0.86
N PHE A 64 -11.03 -9.95 1.09
CA PHE A 64 -12.37 -10.52 1.09
C PHE A 64 -12.70 -11.16 -0.26
N LEU A 65 -12.47 -10.43 -1.36
CA LEU A 65 -12.72 -10.92 -2.71
C LEU A 65 -11.83 -12.12 -3.06
N HIS A 66 -10.55 -12.06 -2.71
CA HIS A 66 -9.61 -13.18 -2.91
C HIS A 66 -10.06 -14.46 -2.17
N LYS A 67 -10.50 -14.34 -0.90
CA LYS A 67 -11.09 -15.46 -0.14
C LYS A 67 -12.35 -16.02 -0.80
N LYS A 68 -13.09 -15.21 -1.57
CA LYS A 68 -14.25 -15.63 -2.35
C LYS A 68 -13.90 -16.14 -3.74
N LYS A 69 -12.59 -16.31 -4.03
CA LYS A 69 -12.08 -16.79 -5.34
C LYS A 69 -12.43 -15.88 -6.51
N VAL A 70 -12.69 -14.61 -6.25
CA VAL A 70 -12.84 -13.58 -7.28
C VAL A 70 -11.44 -13.19 -7.77
N GLN A 71 -11.29 -13.01 -9.08
CA GLN A 71 -10.04 -12.47 -9.63
C GLN A 71 -9.93 -10.99 -9.28
N VAL A 72 -8.86 -10.64 -8.56
CA VAL A 72 -8.59 -9.27 -8.11
C VAL A 72 -7.25 -8.83 -8.63
N SER A 73 -7.15 -7.57 -9.01
CA SER A 73 -5.90 -6.88 -9.29
C SER A 73 -5.84 -5.60 -8.48
N VAL A 74 -4.73 -5.39 -7.80
CA VAL A 74 -4.44 -4.13 -7.09
C VAL A 74 -3.32 -3.42 -7.84
N VAL A 75 -3.65 -2.29 -8.46
CA VAL A 75 -2.75 -1.58 -9.36
C VAL A 75 -2.12 -0.35 -8.70
N ASN A 76 -0.95 0.05 -9.21
CA ASN A 76 -0.26 1.23 -8.71
C ASN A 76 -1.01 2.51 -9.11
N PRO A 77 -1.31 3.42 -8.16
CA PRO A 77 -1.96 4.70 -8.43
C PRO A 77 -1.27 5.55 -9.50
N LEU A 78 0.06 5.52 -9.53
CA LEU A 78 0.83 6.26 -10.53
C LEU A 78 0.58 5.75 -11.95
N SER A 79 0.41 4.44 -12.13
CA SER A 79 0.12 3.83 -13.44
C SER A 79 -1.26 4.25 -13.94
N VAL A 80 -2.28 4.21 -13.09
CA VAL A 80 -3.63 4.68 -13.41
C VAL A 80 -3.63 6.17 -13.72
N LYS A 81 -2.96 6.98 -12.91
CA LYS A 81 -2.83 8.42 -13.13
C LYS A 81 -2.19 8.75 -14.50
N ARG A 82 -1.12 8.06 -14.87
CA ARG A 82 -0.46 8.24 -16.18
C ARG A 82 -1.38 7.82 -17.34
N PHE A 83 -2.13 6.75 -17.16
CA PHE A 83 -3.12 6.31 -18.15
C PHE A 83 -4.22 7.34 -18.36
N ILE A 84 -4.76 7.94 -17.28
CA ILE A 84 -5.73 9.03 -17.36
C ILE A 84 -5.15 10.25 -18.09
N GLN A 85 -3.91 10.63 -17.77
CA GLN A 85 -3.20 11.74 -18.42
C GLN A 85 -2.99 11.49 -19.92
N MET A 86 -2.62 10.28 -20.31
CA MET A 86 -2.46 9.89 -21.71
C MET A 86 -3.78 10.00 -22.50
N LYS A 87 -4.91 9.74 -21.85
CA LYS A 87 -6.25 9.88 -22.46
C LYS A 87 -6.77 11.31 -22.55
N LEU A 88 -6.03 12.30 -22.07
CA LEU A 88 -6.43 13.73 -22.06
C LEU A 88 -7.78 13.96 -21.35
N ALA A 89 -8.13 13.14 -20.39
CA ALA A 89 -9.38 13.27 -19.63
C ALA A 89 -9.35 14.55 -18.77
N LYS A 90 -10.27 15.49 -19.04
CA LYS A 90 -10.26 16.84 -18.43
C LYS A 90 -11.03 16.97 -17.13
N VAL A 91 -11.90 16.02 -16.78
CA VAL A 91 -12.78 16.13 -15.60
C VAL A 91 -12.53 14.97 -14.63
N LYS A 92 -12.16 15.32 -13.41
CA LYS A 92 -11.97 14.37 -12.30
C LYS A 92 -13.25 14.31 -11.46
N THR A 93 -13.89 13.13 -11.38
CA THR A 93 -14.98 12.81 -10.47
C THR A 93 -14.82 11.34 -10.04
N ASP A 94 -15.35 10.95 -8.88
CA ASP A 94 -15.27 9.56 -8.38
C ASP A 94 -15.82 8.55 -9.40
N LYS A 95 -16.88 8.94 -10.13
CA LYS A 95 -17.40 8.16 -11.27
C LYS A 95 -16.40 8.04 -12.41
N SER A 96 -15.63 9.09 -12.69
CA SER A 96 -14.62 9.08 -13.76
C SER A 96 -13.41 8.25 -13.34
N ASP A 97 -13.07 8.21 -12.05
CA ASP A 97 -11.91 7.49 -11.53
C ASP A 97 -12.17 5.98 -11.56
N ALA A 98 -13.32 5.50 -11.08
CA ALA A 98 -13.72 4.08 -11.20
C ALA A 98 -13.81 3.62 -12.66
N LYS A 99 -14.35 4.47 -13.56
CA LYS A 99 -14.39 4.20 -15.00
C LYS A 99 -12.99 4.10 -15.61
N ALA A 100 -12.09 5.02 -15.25
CA ALA A 100 -10.71 5.02 -15.74
C ALA A 100 -9.94 3.77 -15.28
N ILE A 101 -10.17 3.31 -14.04
CA ILE A 101 -9.59 2.07 -13.52
C ILE A 101 -10.14 0.85 -14.30
N CYS A 102 -11.43 0.82 -14.60
CA CYS A 102 -12.03 -0.22 -15.43
C CYS A 102 -11.39 -0.28 -16.84
N GLU A 103 -11.27 0.86 -17.50
CA GLU A 103 -10.64 1.00 -18.81
C GLU A 103 -9.14 0.66 -18.77
N TYR A 104 -8.45 1.03 -17.68
CA TYR A 104 -7.06 0.62 -17.46
C TYR A 104 -6.92 -0.90 -17.43
N GLY A 105 -7.78 -1.59 -16.68
CA GLY A 105 -7.79 -3.04 -16.60
C GLY A 105 -8.13 -3.74 -17.93
N GLN A 106 -8.89 -3.08 -18.81
CA GLN A 106 -9.20 -3.61 -20.15
C GLN A 106 -8.04 -3.49 -21.14
N MET A 107 -7.28 -2.39 -21.04
CA MET A 107 -6.22 -2.05 -22.00
C MET A 107 -4.84 -2.55 -21.60
N ASN A 108 -4.67 -2.98 -20.36
CA ASN A 108 -3.37 -3.40 -19.83
C ASN A 108 -3.45 -4.80 -19.22
N GLU A 109 -2.34 -5.52 -19.29
CA GLU A 109 -2.16 -6.71 -18.46
C GLU A 109 -1.96 -6.26 -17.00
N VAL A 110 -2.82 -6.75 -16.13
CA VAL A 110 -2.77 -6.40 -14.70
C VAL A 110 -2.40 -7.64 -13.88
N PRO A 111 -1.48 -7.51 -12.90
CA PRO A 111 -1.07 -8.63 -12.06
C PRO A 111 -2.23 -9.04 -11.15
N LEU A 112 -2.46 -10.33 -10.99
CA LEU A 112 -3.45 -10.81 -10.04
C LEU A 112 -2.95 -10.64 -8.60
N TYR A 113 -3.85 -10.24 -7.73
CA TYR A 113 -3.61 -10.09 -6.30
C TYR A 113 -3.31 -11.45 -5.66
N THR A 114 -2.21 -11.51 -4.94
CA THR A 114 -1.86 -12.65 -4.09
C THR A 114 -1.99 -12.20 -2.63
N ALA A 115 -2.75 -12.96 -1.84
CA ALA A 115 -2.86 -12.66 -0.43
C ALA A 115 -1.49 -12.86 0.26
N LEU A 116 -1.12 -11.90 1.09
CA LEU A 116 0.06 -12.03 1.93
C LEU A 116 -0.17 -13.09 3.01
N THR A 117 0.86 -13.83 3.35
CA THR A 117 0.87 -14.63 4.59
C THR A 117 0.85 -13.70 5.80
N ASP A 118 0.50 -14.21 6.98
CA ASP A 118 0.49 -13.41 8.21
C ASP A 118 1.88 -12.82 8.50
N VAL A 119 2.94 -13.59 8.25
CA VAL A 119 4.34 -13.13 8.39
C VAL A 119 4.65 -11.99 7.41
N GLN A 120 4.28 -12.14 6.14
CA GLN A 120 4.48 -11.09 5.13
C GLN A 120 3.69 -9.82 5.46
N ALA A 121 2.47 -9.97 5.99
CA ALA A 121 1.64 -8.84 6.41
C ALA A 121 2.26 -8.11 7.61
N GLU A 122 2.79 -8.83 8.61
CA GLU A 122 3.50 -8.24 9.74
C GLU A 122 4.79 -7.54 9.27
N CYS A 123 5.58 -8.18 8.43
CA CYS A 123 6.80 -7.57 7.86
C CYS A 123 6.49 -6.25 7.14
N LEU A 124 5.43 -6.22 6.33
CA LEU A 124 5.02 -5.00 5.61
C LEU A 124 4.61 -3.86 6.57
N GLN A 125 3.90 -4.19 7.66
CA GLN A 125 3.52 -3.21 8.69
C GLN A 125 4.76 -2.66 9.42
N LEU A 126 5.66 -3.54 9.84
CA LEU A 126 6.93 -3.16 10.49
C LEU A 126 7.81 -2.31 9.58
N PHE A 127 7.91 -2.67 8.30
CA PHE A 127 8.70 -1.92 7.33
C PHE A 127 8.18 -0.49 7.14
N ARG A 128 6.85 -0.33 7.05
CA ARG A 128 6.23 1.00 6.96
C ARG A 128 6.44 1.84 8.22
N LEU A 129 6.38 1.21 9.39
CA LEU A 129 6.65 1.88 10.66
C LEU A 129 8.12 2.30 10.76
N LEU A 130 9.04 1.42 10.35
CA LEU A 130 10.46 1.69 10.28
C LEU A 130 10.77 2.91 9.40
N ASP A 131 10.25 2.94 8.17
CA ASP A 131 10.42 4.07 7.25
C ASP A 131 9.93 5.39 7.87
N ASN A 132 8.78 5.36 8.54
CA ASN A 132 8.24 6.53 9.24
C ASN A 132 9.18 7.01 10.37
N TYR A 133 9.71 6.08 11.17
CA TYR A 133 10.62 6.43 12.26
C TYR A 133 11.98 6.91 11.76
N LEU A 134 12.51 6.35 10.68
CA LEU A 134 13.73 6.82 10.04
C LEU A 134 13.57 8.26 9.51
N LYS A 135 12.44 8.58 8.90
CA LYS A 135 12.12 9.94 8.46
C LYS A 135 12.03 10.92 9.63
N LYS A 136 11.29 10.55 10.69
CA LYS A 136 11.19 11.36 11.92
C LYS A 136 12.55 11.59 12.57
N ARG A 137 13.37 10.54 12.67
CA ARG A 137 14.73 10.62 13.19
C ARG A 137 15.58 11.62 12.42
N THR A 138 15.53 11.58 11.09
CA THR A 138 16.26 12.52 10.22
C THR A 138 15.77 13.96 10.43
N GLN A 139 14.45 14.17 10.48
CA GLN A 139 13.84 15.48 10.75
C GLN A 139 14.29 16.03 12.13
N THR A 140 14.25 15.19 13.17
CA THR A 140 14.67 15.58 14.51
C THR A 140 16.16 15.88 14.59
N LYS A 141 17.01 15.12 13.87
CA LYS A 141 18.45 15.40 13.75
C LYS A 141 18.70 16.75 13.09
N ASN A 142 18.03 17.04 11.98
CA ASN A 142 18.16 18.29 11.26
C ASN A 142 17.71 19.47 12.12
N LYS A 143 16.59 19.33 12.86
CA LYS A 143 16.11 20.34 13.79
C LYS A 143 17.12 20.58 14.91
N LYS A 144 17.65 19.51 15.52
CA LYS A 144 18.68 19.62 16.56
C LYS A 144 19.93 20.35 16.04
N HIS A 145 20.38 20.02 14.84
CA HIS A 145 21.51 20.70 14.21
C HIS A 145 21.20 22.18 13.94
N GLY A 146 20.01 22.53 13.49
CA GLY A 146 19.59 23.93 13.33
C GLY A 146 19.68 24.73 14.62
N GLU A 147 19.23 24.16 15.74
CA GLU A 147 19.39 24.81 17.08
C GLU A 147 20.84 25.00 17.46
N GLU A 148 21.75 24.08 17.12
CA GLU A 148 23.18 24.21 17.33
C GLU A 148 23.80 25.34 16.51
N VAL A 149 23.38 25.48 15.25
CA VAL A 149 23.85 26.54 14.33
C VAL A 149 23.41 27.94 14.80
N LEU A 150 22.26 28.06 15.47
CA LEU A 150 21.82 29.33 16.08
C LEU A 150 22.72 29.83 17.22
N GLY A 151 23.63 28.99 17.71
CA GLY A 151 24.72 29.37 18.65
C GLY A 151 24.36 29.24 20.12
N ILE A 152 23.13 29.49 20.55
CA ILE A 152 22.68 29.37 21.95
C ILE A 152 21.35 28.61 22.02
N PRO A 153 21.36 27.28 21.90
CA PRO A 153 20.14 26.51 21.95
C PRO A 153 19.54 26.52 23.36
N SER A 154 18.22 26.68 23.47
CA SER A 154 17.50 26.50 24.72
C SER A 154 17.78 25.10 25.29
N LYS A 155 18.23 25.03 26.56
CA LYS A 155 18.48 23.76 27.26
C LYS A 155 17.27 22.83 27.24
N TYR A 156 16.07 23.40 27.34
CA TYR A 156 14.80 22.62 27.29
C TYR A 156 14.56 22.03 25.92
N VAL A 157 14.62 22.85 24.84
CA VAL A 157 14.43 22.42 23.46
C VAL A 157 15.45 21.34 23.10
N TYR A 158 16.70 21.59 23.35
CA TYR A 158 17.79 20.67 23.05
C TYR A 158 17.68 19.34 23.82
N GLY A 159 17.30 19.43 25.11
CA GLY A 159 17.02 18.24 25.92
C GLY A 159 15.86 17.42 25.43
N SER A 160 14.78 18.08 24.95
CA SER A 160 13.63 17.41 24.34
C SER A 160 14.03 16.67 23.06
N LEU A 161 14.70 17.34 22.14
CA LEU A 161 15.17 16.74 20.87
C LEU A 161 16.10 15.53 21.10
N LYS A 162 16.98 15.60 22.14
CA LYS A 162 17.81 14.45 22.52
C LYS A 162 17.00 13.26 23.02
N ARG A 163 15.96 13.49 23.85
CA ARG A 163 15.08 12.42 24.33
C ARG A 163 14.32 11.78 23.19
N ASP A 164 13.80 12.59 22.25
CA ASP A 164 13.10 12.10 21.06
C ASP A 164 14.02 11.22 20.19
N LEU A 165 15.26 11.66 19.95
CA LEU A 165 16.23 10.86 19.19
C LEU A 165 16.53 9.54 19.88
N LYS A 166 16.74 9.53 21.19
CA LYS A 166 16.97 8.30 21.95
C LYS A 166 15.79 7.35 21.89
N HIS A 167 14.56 7.88 21.98
CA HIS A 167 13.34 7.09 21.82
C HIS A 167 13.24 6.49 20.42
N LEU A 168 13.43 7.31 19.38
CA LEU A 168 13.39 6.84 17.98
C LEU A 168 14.45 5.78 17.70
N ASP A 169 15.68 5.96 18.20
CA ASP A 169 16.76 4.97 18.05
C ASP A 169 16.41 3.63 18.70
N LYS A 170 15.77 3.66 19.88
CA LYS A 170 15.28 2.45 20.57
C LYS A 170 14.19 1.73 19.77
N GLU A 171 13.19 2.47 19.29
CA GLU A 171 12.07 1.90 18.52
C GLU A 171 12.55 1.32 17.18
N ILE A 172 13.45 2.04 16.48
CA ILE A 172 14.06 1.55 15.23
C ILE A 172 14.80 0.23 15.49
N GLY A 173 15.61 0.16 16.54
CA GLY A 173 16.34 -1.07 16.88
C GLY A 173 15.41 -2.24 17.22
N GLY A 174 14.30 -1.99 17.90
CA GLY A 174 13.29 -2.99 18.21
C GLY A 174 12.59 -3.52 16.95
N ILE A 175 12.22 -2.64 16.03
CA ILE A 175 11.59 -3.01 14.76
C ILE A 175 12.56 -3.80 13.87
N GLU A 176 13.82 -3.35 13.76
CA GLU A 176 14.86 -4.05 12.98
C GLU A 176 15.10 -5.47 13.54
N ALA A 177 15.13 -5.63 14.86
CA ALA A 177 15.27 -6.94 15.50
C ALA A 177 14.09 -7.87 15.19
N ARG A 178 12.85 -7.36 15.28
CA ARG A 178 11.64 -8.14 14.97
C ARG A 178 11.57 -8.54 13.51
N LEU A 179 11.88 -7.63 12.58
CA LEU A 179 11.97 -7.94 11.15
C LEU A 179 12.97 -9.06 10.89
N LEU A 180 14.15 -8.98 11.50
CA LEU A 180 15.18 -10.00 11.35
C LEU A 180 14.73 -11.38 11.88
N GLU A 181 14.00 -11.40 12.99
CA GLU A 181 13.43 -12.62 13.54
C GLU A 181 12.44 -13.27 12.58
N LEU A 182 11.48 -12.48 12.04
CA LEU A 182 10.46 -12.95 11.09
C LEU A 182 11.09 -13.51 9.81
N VAL A 183 12.06 -12.79 9.24
CA VAL A 183 12.77 -13.23 8.02
C VAL A 183 13.57 -14.53 8.27
N LYS A 184 14.19 -14.68 9.44
CA LYS A 184 14.87 -15.92 9.78
C LYS A 184 13.92 -17.11 9.92
N GLN A 185 12.70 -16.89 10.40
CA GLN A 185 11.69 -17.95 10.53
C GLN A 185 11.11 -18.39 9.18
N ASP A 186 10.84 -17.45 8.28
CA ASP A 186 10.11 -17.71 7.04
C ASP A 186 11.03 -17.90 5.82
N GLN A 187 12.17 -17.20 5.74
CA GLN A 187 13.00 -17.08 4.53
C GLN A 187 14.51 -17.21 4.82
N GLN A 188 14.91 -18.02 5.78
CA GLN A 188 16.32 -18.19 6.20
C GLN A 188 17.27 -18.45 5.01
N HIS A 189 16.85 -19.28 4.06
CA HIS A 189 17.67 -19.62 2.89
C HIS A 189 17.90 -18.41 1.99
N GLN A 190 16.85 -17.63 1.69
CA GLN A 190 16.95 -16.42 0.87
C GLN A 190 17.81 -15.35 1.54
N LEU A 191 17.67 -15.15 2.85
CA LEU A 191 18.52 -14.25 3.63
C LEU A 191 20.00 -14.63 3.54
N THR A 192 20.30 -15.93 3.60
CA THR A 192 21.68 -16.43 3.47
C THR A 192 22.25 -16.16 2.07
N LEU A 193 21.45 -16.38 1.01
CA LEU A 193 21.83 -16.09 -0.37
C LEU A 193 22.08 -14.59 -0.58
N LEU A 194 21.18 -13.71 -0.08
CA LEU A 194 21.35 -12.27 -0.20
C LEU A 194 22.64 -11.78 0.48
N LYS A 195 22.94 -12.30 1.67
CA LYS A 195 24.18 -11.95 2.40
C LYS A 195 25.45 -12.44 1.74
N SER A 196 25.40 -13.46 0.87
CA SER A 196 26.56 -13.93 0.13
C SER A 196 26.99 -12.97 -1.00
N ILE A 197 26.13 -11.99 -1.36
CA ILE A 197 26.44 -10.99 -2.39
C ILE A 197 27.37 -9.93 -1.78
N PRO A 198 28.57 -9.71 -2.36
CA PRO A 198 29.50 -8.68 -1.87
C PRO A 198 28.84 -7.30 -1.83
N GLY A 199 28.97 -6.60 -0.69
CA GLY A 199 28.35 -5.28 -0.48
C GLY A 199 26.90 -5.31 0.02
N MET A 200 26.27 -6.46 0.09
CA MET A 200 24.93 -6.63 0.67
C MET A 200 25.04 -6.78 2.19
N GLY A 201 24.75 -5.70 2.91
CA GLY A 201 24.72 -5.70 4.39
C GLY A 201 23.38 -6.21 4.95
N MET A 202 23.32 -6.44 6.28
CA MET A 202 22.12 -6.89 6.99
C MET A 202 20.86 -6.03 6.77
N LYS A 203 21.06 -4.72 6.52
CA LYS A 203 19.96 -3.77 6.28
C LYS A 203 19.50 -3.72 4.83
N THR A 204 20.30 -4.26 3.92
CA THR A 204 20.04 -4.26 2.47
C THR A 204 19.53 -5.61 2.00
N ALA A 205 19.92 -6.69 2.68
CA ALA A 205 19.42 -8.04 2.47
C ALA A 205 18.07 -8.26 3.12
#